data_e267f5ab567601286f46dcf21bdfbab7
#
_entry.id   e267f5ab567601286f46dcf21bdfbab7
#
_cell.length_a   1.000
_cell.length_b   1.000
_cell.length_c   1.000
_cell.angle_alpha   90.00
_cell.angle_beta   90.00
_cell.angle_gamma   90.00
#
_symmetry.space_group_name_H-M   'P 1'
#
loop_
_entity.id
_entity.type
_entity.pdbx_description
1 polymer ?
#
loop_
_entity_poly.entity_id
_entity_poly.type
_entity_poly.pdbx_seq_one_letter_code
_entity_poly.pdbx_strand_id
1 'polypeptide(L)'
;AVNIPAAYALSRKDLFGRNAIMLAFVFTMFFNGGLIPTFLTIKDFNLYNTFWVMVLPFSVSVYHIIVARTFFSSSISLDLWDAARIDGCGNLIYFFKIVLPLSKAIISVIGLWTAVGQWNSYFNALIYLKDTKLYPLQIILRDILIINNVQSALGTGEAAQIALRLANLMRYSIIIVSTVPIMILYPFVQKYFNQGVMIGAVKG
;
A
#
# COMPACT_ATOMS: atom_id res chain seq x y z
N ALA A 1 -4.24 5.91 5.64
CA ALA A 1 -5.11 6.61 6.60
C ALA A 1 -6.17 5.67 7.17
N VAL A 2 -6.90 4.86 6.37
CA VAL A 2 -8.03 4.01 6.83
C VAL A 2 -7.58 2.80 7.66
N ASN A 3 -6.51 2.11 7.26
CA ASN A 3 -6.05 0.88 7.89
C ASN A 3 -5.62 1.06 9.35
N ILE A 4 -4.98 2.18 9.70
CA ILE A 4 -4.46 2.44 11.06
C ILE A 4 -5.58 2.65 12.08
N PRO A 5 -6.57 3.55 11.85
CA PRO A 5 -7.70 3.71 12.77
C PRO A 5 -8.53 2.43 12.91
N ALA A 6 -8.78 1.70 11.81
CA ALA A 6 -9.50 0.43 11.83
C ALA A 6 -8.77 -0.63 12.67
N ALA A 7 -7.46 -0.76 12.48
CA ALA A 7 -6.62 -1.69 13.24
C ALA A 7 -6.59 -1.34 14.73
N TYR A 8 -6.47 -0.04 15.07
CA TYR A 8 -6.53 0.40 16.44
C TYR A 8 -7.88 0.09 17.09
N ALA A 9 -8.99 0.43 16.45
CA ALA A 9 -10.32 0.12 16.98
C ALA A 9 -10.49 -1.39 17.23
N LEU A 10 -10.05 -2.24 16.29
CA LEU A 10 -10.12 -3.69 16.41
C LEU A 10 -9.12 -4.29 17.41
N SER A 11 -8.10 -3.55 17.84
CA SER A 11 -7.18 -3.97 18.91
C SER A 11 -7.76 -3.79 20.30
N ARG A 12 -8.72 -2.87 20.45
CA ARG A 12 -9.32 -2.54 21.74
C ARG A 12 -10.18 -3.67 22.27
N LYS A 13 -10.02 -4.01 23.54
CA LYS A 13 -10.79 -5.08 24.20
C LYS A 13 -12.23 -4.66 24.51
N ASP A 14 -12.49 -3.38 24.67
CA ASP A 14 -13.80 -2.79 24.99
C ASP A 14 -14.71 -2.63 23.72
N LEU A 15 -14.18 -2.84 22.52
CA LEU A 15 -15.00 -2.80 21.31
C LEU A 15 -15.88 -4.07 21.23
N PHE A 16 -17.19 -3.87 21.35
CA PHE A 16 -18.16 -4.95 21.16
C PHE A 16 -18.11 -5.51 19.74
N GLY A 17 -18.16 -6.84 19.60
CA GLY A 17 -18.16 -7.49 18.27
C GLY A 17 -16.83 -7.48 17.51
N ARG A 18 -15.72 -7.02 18.11
CA ARG A 18 -14.40 -6.89 17.43
C ARG A 18 -13.95 -8.18 16.72
N ASN A 19 -14.22 -9.35 17.32
CA ASN A 19 -13.82 -10.63 16.73
C ASN A 19 -14.70 -10.99 15.52
N ALA A 20 -16.00 -10.70 15.56
CA ALA A 20 -16.90 -10.90 14.44
C ALA A 20 -16.53 -9.97 13.26
N ILE A 21 -16.25 -8.70 13.54
CA ILE A 21 -15.79 -7.73 12.52
C ILE A 21 -14.46 -8.20 11.93
N MET A 22 -13.51 -8.65 12.77
CA MET A 22 -12.23 -9.15 12.29
C MET A 22 -12.39 -10.40 11.44
N LEU A 23 -13.29 -11.31 11.81
CA LEU A 23 -13.62 -12.50 11.01
C LEU A 23 -14.19 -12.10 9.64
N ALA A 24 -15.09 -11.11 9.60
CA ALA A 24 -15.62 -10.58 8.35
C ALA A 24 -14.51 -10.00 7.45
N PHE A 25 -13.56 -9.22 8.00
CA PHE A 25 -12.39 -8.75 7.25
C PHE A 25 -11.55 -9.92 6.71
N VAL A 26 -11.24 -10.91 7.55
CA VAL A 26 -10.47 -12.10 7.13
C VAL A 26 -11.22 -12.88 6.05
N PHE A 27 -12.54 -13.01 6.17
CA PHE A 27 -13.36 -13.65 5.13
C PHE A 27 -13.19 -12.95 3.77
N THR A 28 -13.23 -11.62 3.72
CA THR A 28 -13.04 -10.87 2.46
C THR A 28 -11.62 -11.00 1.88
N MET A 29 -10.64 -11.44 2.65
CA MET A 29 -9.30 -11.71 2.15
C MET A 29 -9.24 -12.97 1.28
N PHE A 30 -10.04 -13.97 1.60
CA PHE A 30 -10.10 -15.26 0.89
C PHE A 30 -11.21 -15.31 -0.17
N PHE A 31 -12.29 -14.55 0.04
CA PHE A 31 -13.45 -14.54 -0.84
C PHE A 31 -13.62 -13.15 -1.45
N ASN A 32 -13.31 -13.02 -2.73
CA ASN A 32 -13.54 -11.80 -3.49
C ASN A 32 -14.38 -12.11 -4.74
N GLY A 33 -15.08 -11.11 -5.24
CA GLY A 33 -15.92 -11.23 -6.42
C GLY A 33 -15.16 -11.37 -7.74
N GLY A 34 -13.85 -11.16 -7.73
CA GLY A 34 -13.01 -11.16 -8.93
C GLY A 34 -13.00 -9.82 -9.67
N LEU A 35 -12.32 -9.84 -10.83
CA LEU A 35 -12.05 -8.62 -11.60
C LEU A 35 -13.33 -8.00 -12.19
N ILE A 36 -14.21 -8.81 -12.78
CA ILE A 36 -15.40 -8.32 -13.49
C ILE A 36 -16.39 -7.63 -12.53
N PRO A 37 -16.82 -8.23 -11.41
CA PRO A 37 -17.66 -7.55 -10.42
C PRO A 37 -17.03 -6.30 -9.85
N THR A 38 -15.71 -6.31 -9.60
CA THR A 38 -14.99 -5.11 -9.12
C THR A 38 -15.02 -3.99 -10.15
N PHE A 39 -14.81 -4.32 -11.43
CA PHE A 39 -14.87 -3.34 -12.52
C PHE A 39 -16.27 -2.71 -12.64
N LEU A 40 -17.33 -3.54 -12.60
CA LEU A 40 -18.71 -3.05 -12.66
C LEU A 40 -19.03 -2.12 -11.48
N THR A 41 -18.66 -2.52 -10.27
CA THR A 41 -18.84 -1.70 -9.06
C THR A 41 -18.12 -0.34 -9.20
N ILE A 42 -16.87 -0.33 -9.64
CA ILE A 42 -16.11 0.90 -9.86
C ILE A 42 -16.80 1.81 -10.89
N LYS A 43 -17.36 1.23 -11.95
CA LYS A 43 -18.11 1.97 -12.98
C LYS A 43 -19.42 2.54 -12.44
N ASP A 44 -20.16 1.76 -11.64
CA ASP A 44 -21.44 2.19 -11.03
C ASP A 44 -21.23 3.34 -10.04
N PHE A 45 -20.10 3.37 -9.33
CA PHE A 45 -19.71 4.50 -8.48
C PHE A 45 -19.12 5.70 -9.24
N ASN A 46 -19.11 5.69 -10.58
CA ASN A 46 -18.52 6.73 -11.42
C ASN A 46 -17.04 7.03 -11.12
N LEU A 47 -16.30 6.04 -10.62
CA LEU A 47 -14.87 6.17 -10.33
C LEU A 47 -14.01 5.84 -11.55
N TYR A 48 -14.55 5.16 -12.58
CA TYR A 48 -13.82 4.77 -13.79
C TYR A 48 -13.22 5.99 -14.49
N ASN A 49 -11.98 5.86 -14.92
CA ASN A 49 -11.20 6.90 -15.60
C ASN A 49 -11.04 8.19 -14.77
N THR A 50 -10.93 8.09 -13.45
CA THR A 50 -10.65 9.19 -12.55
C THR A 50 -9.39 8.91 -11.73
N PHE A 51 -8.74 9.96 -11.21
CA PHE A 51 -7.62 9.80 -10.26
C PHE A 51 -8.02 8.96 -9.04
N TRP A 52 -9.27 9.13 -8.56
CA TRP A 52 -9.77 8.47 -7.36
C TRP A 52 -9.88 6.96 -7.48
N VAL A 53 -9.98 6.40 -8.70
CA VAL A 53 -10.03 4.94 -8.88
C VAL A 53 -8.72 4.27 -8.45
N MET A 54 -7.60 4.96 -8.54
CA MET A 54 -6.32 4.43 -8.11
C MET A 54 -6.14 4.46 -6.59
N VAL A 55 -6.92 5.28 -5.89
CA VAL A 55 -6.75 5.51 -4.44
C VAL A 55 -7.85 4.81 -3.63
N LEU A 56 -9.12 5.08 -3.90
CA LEU A 56 -10.23 4.68 -3.03
C LEU A 56 -10.47 3.16 -2.98
N PRO A 57 -10.63 2.43 -4.10
CA PRO A 57 -10.95 1.00 -4.08
C PRO A 57 -9.86 0.15 -3.43
N PHE A 58 -8.60 0.60 -3.52
CA PHE A 58 -7.42 -0.14 -3.06
C PHE A 58 -6.79 0.44 -1.78
N SER A 59 -7.49 1.35 -1.09
CA SER A 59 -7.00 2.01 0.14
C SER A 59 -7.04 1.10 1.36
N VAL A 60 -7.90 0.09 1.38
CA VAL A 60 -8.07 -0.85 2.50
C VAL A 60 -7.33 -2.14 2.19
N SER A 61 -6.45 -2.55 3.09
CA SER A 61 -5.76 -3.84 3.05
C SER A 61 -5.99 -4.57 4.36
N VAL A 62 -6.68 -5.70 4.29
CA VAL A 62 -6.96 -6.55 5.47
C VAL A 62 -5.65 -7.01 6.12
N TYR A 63 -4.64 -7.36 5.32
CA TYR A 63 -3.32 -7.73 5.82
C TYR A 63 -2.68 -6.61 6.64
N HIS A 64 -2.73 -5.36 6.17
CA HIS A 64 -2.22 -4.21 6.92
C HIS A 64 -2.99 -3.99 8.23
N ILE A 65 -4.31 -4.22 8.23
CA ILE A 65 -5.14 -4.13 9.43
C ILE A 65 -4.73 -5.19 10.45
N ILE A 66 -4.52 -6.45 10.02
CA ILE A 66 -4.09 -7.55 10.90
C ILE A 66 -2.76 -7.23 11.58
N VAL A 67 -1.77 -6.83 10.77
CA VAL A 67 -0.42 -6.54 11.28
C VAL A 67 -0.44 -5.34 12.25
N ALA A 68 -1.13 -4.26 11.89
CA ALA A 68 -1.25 -3.09 12.76
C ALA A 68 -2.04 -3.41 14.05
N ARG A 69 -3.13 -4.18 13.97
CA ARG A 69 -3.90 -4.63 15.13
C ARG A 69 -3.01 -5.42 16.09
N THR A 70 -2.21 -6.35 15.58
CA THR A 70 -1.29 -7.14 16.39
C THR A 70 -0.29 -6.25 17.11
N PHE A 71 0.31 -5.29 16.38
CA PHE A 71 1.20 -4.30 16.97
C PHE A 71 0.51 -3.51 18.09
N PHE A 72 -0.68 -2.96 17.86
CA PHE A 72 -1.40 -2.20 18.88
C PHE A 72 -1.72 -3.05 20.11
N SER A 73 -2.14 -4.31 19.91
CA SER A 73 -2.48 -5.21 21.00
C SER A 73 -1.27 -5.61 21.88
N SER A 74 -0.06 -5.64 21.30
CA SER A 74 1.17 -6.04 22.01
C SER A 74 1.97 -4.85 22.57
N SER A 75 1.92 -3.70 21.88
CA SER A 75 2.80 -2.57 22.20
C SER A 75 2.12 -1.45 23.00
N ILE A 76 0.79 -1.36 22.98
CA ILE A 76 0.03 -0.36 23.71
C ILE A 76 -0.63 -1.03 24.94
N SER A 77 -0.13 -0.74 26.15
CA SER A 77 -0.69 -1.33 27.36
C SER A 77 -2.07 -0.74 27.69
N LEU A 78 -2.92 -1.54 28.33
CA LEU A 78 -4.22 -1.09 28.83
C LEU A 78 -4.07 -0.05 29.94
N ASP A 79 -3.03 -0.18 30.78
CA ASP A 79 -2.75 0.76 31.87
C ASP A 79 -2.56 2.20 31.37
N LEU A 80 -1.96 2.37 30.18
CA LEU A 80 -1.79 3.68 29.55
C LEU A 80 -3.14 4.31 29.19
N TRP A 81 -4.10 3.50 28.77
CA TRP A 81 -5.46 3.95 28.51
C TRP A 81 -6.19 4.32 29.82
N ASP A 82 -6.05 3.51 30.86
CA ASP A 82 -6.71 3.75 32.13
C ASP A 82 -6.17 5.02 32.80
N ALA A 83 -4.87 5.25 32.77
CA ALA A 83 -4.26 6.50 33.20
C ALA A 83 -4.80 7.72 32.41
N ALA A 84 -4.84 7.64 31.10
CA ALA A 84 -5.36 8.71 30.26
C ALA A 84 -6.85 9.03 30.53
N ARG A 85 -7.65 8.01 30.89
CA ARG A 85 -9.06 8.22 31.30
C ARG A 85 -9.20 8.97 32.61
N ILE A 86 -8.35 8.67 33.58
CA ILE A 86 -8.33 9.40 34.87
C ILE A 86 -8.04 10.88 34.61
N ASP A 87 -7.15 11.18 33.65
CA ASP A 87 -6.83 12.56 33.23
C ASP A 87 -7.92 13.18 32.31
N GLY A 88 -9.09 12.54 32.15
CA GLY A 88 -10.21 13.04 31.34
C GLY A 88 -10.00 12.96 29.83
N CYS A 89 -9.05 12.14 29.36
CA CYS A 89 -8.74 12.03 27.94
C CYS A 89 -9.81 11.21 27.20
N GLY A 90 -10.44 11.82 26.18
CA GLY A 90 -11.38 11.13 25.31
C GLY A 90 -10.69 10.22 24.27
N ASN A 91 -11.43 9.24 23.71
CA ASN A 91 -10.92 8.24 22.75
C ASN A 91 -10.16 8.84 21.56
N LEU A 92 -10.68 9.90 20.96
CA LEU A 92 -10.04 10.54 19.79
C LEU A 92 -8.74 11.24 20.17
N ILE A 93 -8.75 11.96 21.30
CA ILE A 93 -7.56 12.65 21.80
C ILE A 93 -6.47 11.63 22.14
N TYR A 94 -6.84 10.54 22.80
CA TYR A 94 -5.93 9.43 23.12
C TYR A 94 -5.31 8.84 21.85
N PHE A 95 -6.13 8.56 20.84
CA PHE A 95 -5.65 8.02 19.57
C PHE A 95 -4.64 8.96 18.90
N PHE A 96 -4.98 10.24 18.72
CA PHE A 96 -4.12 11.16 17.98
C PHE A 96 -2.89 11.63 18.78
N LYS A 97 -3.02 11.86 20.08
CA LYS A 97 -1.94 12.42 20.89
C LYS A 97 -1.04 11.39 21.56
N ILE A 98 -1.52 10.17 21.79
CA ILE A 98 -0.77 9.13 22.50
C ILE A 98 -0.47 7.94 21.57
N VAL A 99 -1.50 7.29 21.04
CA VAL A 99 -1.32 6.06 20.26
C VAL A 99 -0.54 6.30 18.98
N LEU A 100 -0.91 7.27 18.14
CA LEU A 100 -0.21 7.53 16.88
C LEU A 100 1.27 7.89 17.06
N PRO A 101 1.67 8.78 17.97
CA PRO A 101 3.08 9.07 18.22
C PRO A 101 3.90 7.87 18.71
N LEU A 102 3.31 7.00 19.54
CA LEU A 102 3.96 5.78 20.01
C LEU A 102 4.06 4.69 18.93
N SER A 103 3.26 4.81 17.89
CA SER A 103 3.13 3.79 16.82
C SER A 103 3.85 4.16 15.54
N LYS A 104 4.84 5.07 15.57
CA LYS A 104 5.57 5.52 14.39
C LYS A 104 6.18 4.37 13.59
N ALA A 105 6.67 3.32 14.25
CA ALA A 105 7.25 2.15 13.60
C ALA A 105 6.24 1.46 12.68
N ILE A 106 5.08 1.06 13.19
CA ILE A 106 4.07 0.36 12.37
C ILE A 106 3.45 1.26 11.30
N ILE A 107 3.28 2.56 11.58
CA ILE A 107 2.79 3.54 10.61
C ILE A 107 3.76 3.66 9.43
N SER A 108 5.08 3.70 9.71
CA SER A 108 6.11 3.75 8.68
C SER A 108 6.14 2.48 7.82
N VAL A 109 5.99 1.31 8.44
CA VAL A 109 5.91 0.02 7.72
C VAL A 109 4.73 -0.01 6.76
N ILE A 110 3.52 0.29 7.27
CA ILE A 110 2.31 0.28 6.45
C ILE A 110 2.36 1.38 5.39
N GLY A 111 2.92 2.54 5.73
CA GLY A 111 3.16 3.62 4.78
C GLY A 111 4.06 3.19 3.63
N LEU A 112 5.17 2.51 3.93
CA LEU A 112 6.07 1.98 2.90
C LEU A 112 5.38 0.93 2.03
N TRP A 113 4.70 -0.06 2.62
CA TRP A 113 3.99 -1.09 1.85
C TRP A 113 2.93 -0.48 0.93
N THR A 114 2.18 0.49 1.43
CA THR A 114 1.19 1.21 0.62
C THR A 114 1.84 2.01 -0.51
N ALA A 115 2.94 2.71 -0.24
CA ALA A 115 3.67 3.48 -1.24
C ALA A 115 4.26 2.60 -2.34
N VAL A 116 4.90 1.47 -1.96
CA VAL A 116 5.45 0.50 -2.92
C VAL A 116 4.34 -0.18 -3.72
N GLY A 117 3.25 -0.57 -3.06
CA GLY A 117 2.09 -1.16 -3.74
C GLY A 117 1.48 -0.21 -4.76
N GLN A 118 1.31 1.07 -4.41
CA GLN A 118 0.77 2.08 -5.30
C GLN A 118 1.74 2.43 -6.43
N TRP A 119 3.05 2.47 -6.15
CA TRP A 119 4.08 2.65 -7.17
C TRP A 119 4.03 1.56 -8.25
N ASN A 120 3.78 0.31 -7.86
CA ASN A 120 3.72 -0.83 -8.76
C ASN A 120 2.31 -1.11 -9.34
N SER A 121 1.35 -0.20 -9.20
CA SER A 121 -0.07 -0.42 -9.54
C SER A 121 -0.40 -0.29 -11.04
N TYR A 122 0.53 -0.64 -11.94
CA TYR A 122 0.31 -0.54 -13.39
C TYR A 122 -0.92 -1.32 -13.88
N PHE A 123 -1.19 -2.49 -13.27
CA PHE A 123 -2.30 -3.36 -13.68
C PHE A 123 -3.67 -2.71 -13.41
N ASN A 124 -3.81 -2.07 -12.26
CA ASN A 124 -5.03 -1.31 -11.94
C ASN A 124 -5.20 -0.12 -12.88
N ALA A 125 -4.11 0.58 -13.19
CA ALA A 125 -4.14 1.69 -14.13
C ALA A 125 -4.54 1.23 -15.55
N LEU A 126 -4.04 0.08 -16.01
CA LEU A 126 -4.36 -0.52 -17.30
C LEU A 126 -5.86 -0.84 -17.44
N ILE A 127 -6.50 -1.28 -16.34
CA ILE A 127 -7.91 -1.68 -16.36
C ILE A 127 -8.85 -0.50 -16.17
N TYR A 128 -8.51 0.42 -15.25
CA TYR A 128 -9.45 1.43 -14.78
C TYR A 128 -9.22 2.83 -15.33
N LEU A 129 -8.08 3.11 -15.96
CA LEU A 129 -7.78 4.39 -16.58
C LEU A 129 -7.81 4.28 -18.10
N LYS A 130 -8.34 5.33 -18.76
CA LYS A 130 -8.34 5.49 -20.22
C LYS A 130 -7.57 6.74 -20.64
N ASP A 131 -7.63 7.79 -19.83
CA ASP A 131 -6.90 9.04 -20.10
C ASP A 131 -5.42 8.86 -19.75
N THR A 132 -4.56 9.00 -20.76
CA THR A 132 -3.10 8.87 -20.63
C THR A 132 -2.50 9.91 -19.67
N LYS A 133 -3.18 11.04 -19.45
CA LYS A 133 -2.74 12.07 -18.47
C LYS A 133 -2.79 11.57 -17.02
N LEU A 134 -3.59 10.55 -16.74
CA LEU A 134 -3.72 9.94 -15.42
C LEU A 134 -2.82 8.72 -15.22
N TYR A 135 -2.07 8.33 -16.24
CA TYR A 135 -1.24 7.12 -16.18
C TYR A 135 -0.09 7.26 -15.18
N PRO A 136 0.06 6.31 -14.25
CA PRO A 136 1.26 6.22 -13.43
C PRO A 136 2.47 5.86 -14.28
N LEU A 137 3.66 6.22 -13.80
CA LEU A 137 4.92 5.98 -14.49
C LEU A 137 5.09 4.52 -14.94
N GLN A 138 4.69 3.56 -14.14
CA GLN A 138 4.87 2.13 -14.40
C GLN A 138 4.13 1.65 -15.66
N ILE A 139 2.95 2.19 -16.00
CA ILE A 139 2.26 1.82 -17.24
C ILE A 139 2.98 2.39 -18.45
N ILE A 140 3.51 3.61 -18.37
CA ILE A 140 4.30 4.25 -19.43
C ILE A 140 5.58 3.45 -19.70
N LEU A 141 6.29 3.07 -18.63
CA LEU A 141 7.52 2.27 -18.75
C LEU A 141 7.24 0.90 -19.37
N ARG A 142 6.13 0.26 -18.99
CA ARG A 142 5.69 -1.00 -19.61
C ARG A 142 5.40 -0.85 -21.11
N ASP A 143 4.70 0.21 -21.49
CA ASP A 143 4.33 0.43 -22.89
C ASP A 143 5.57 0.67 -23.76
N ILE A 144 6.54 1.42 -23.25
CA ILE A 144 7.85 1.58 -23.91
C ILE A 144 8.54 0.22 -24.13
N LEU A 145 8.53 -0.66 -23.12
CA LEU A 145 9.12 -2.01 -23.24
C LEU A 145 8.40 -2.86 -24.29
N ILE A 146 7.08 -2.80 -24.37
CA ILE A 146 6.30 -3.58 -25.33
C ILE A 146 6.54 -3.08 -26.76
N ILE A 147 6.48 -1.77 -26.98
CA ILE A 147 6.71 -1.16 -28.29
C ILE A 147 8.10 -1.53 -28.81
N ASN A 148 9.14 -1.41 -27.98
CA ASN A 148 10.50 -1.75 -28.37
C ASN A 148 10.69 -3.23 -28.68
N ASN A 149 10.03 -4.14 -27.95
CA ASN A 149 10.08 -5.57 -28.25
C ASN A 149 9.40 -5.91 -29.58
N VAL A 150 8.28 -5.27 -29.92
CA VAL A 150 7.58 -5.48 -31.20
C VAL A 150 8.41 -4.94 -32.37
N GLN A 151 8.96 -3.74 -32.25
CA GLN A 151 9.80 -3.15 -33.31
C GLN A 151 11.07 -3.96 -33.56
N SER A 152 11.71 -4.49 -32.51
CA SER A 152 12.89 -5.32 -32.65
C SER A 152 12.60 -6.70 -33.32
N ALA A 153 11.37 -7.22 -33.16
CA ALA A 153 10.95 -8.48 -33.75
C ALA A 153 10.56 -8.37 -35.26
N LEU A 154 10.17 -7.16 -35.68
CA LEU A 154 9.70 -6.93 -37.08
C LEU A 154 10.80 -6.44 -38.01
N GLY A 155 11.96 -6.07 -37.53
CA GLY A 155 13.06 -5.52 -38.32
C GLY A 155 13.92 -6.61 -38.96
N THR A 156 14.38 -6.36 -40.21
CA THR A 156 15.38 -7.19 -40.91
C THR A 156 16.59 -6.34 -41.31
N GLY A 157 17.80 -6.93 -41.24
CA GLY A 157 19.04 -6.26 -41.63
C GLY A 157 19.67 -5.38 -40.52
N GLU A 158 20.50 -4.42 -40.92
CA GLU A 158 21.29 -3.58 -40.03
C GLU A 158 20.43 -2.67 -39.15
N ALA A 159 19.32 -2.18 -39.68
CA ALA A 159 18.35 -1.38 -38.91
C ALA A 159 17.73 -2.19 -37.77
N ALA A 160 17.51 -3.48 -37.95
CA ALA A 160 17.01 -4.36 -36.87
C ALA A 160 18.03 -4.54 -35.74
N GLN A 161 19.33 -4.63 -36.04
CA GLN A 161 20.38 -4.73 -35.03
C GLN A 161 20.48 -3.46 -34.20
N ILE A 162 20.37 -2.29 -34.84
CA ILE A 162 20.34 -1.00 -34.12
C ILE A 162 19.11 -0.90 -33.22
N ALA A 163 17.92 -1.28 -33.71
CA ALA A 163 16.68 -1.29 -32.94
C ALA A 163 16.77 -2.24 -31.72
N LEU A 164 17.34 -3.44 -31.87
CA LEU A 164 17.59 -4.37 -30.78
C LEU A 164 18.54 -3.80 -29.73
N ARG A 165 19.60 -3.11 -30.15
CA ARG A 165 20.55 -2.47 -29.24
C ARG A 165 19.89 -1.34 -28.44
N LEU A 166 19.10 -0.52 -29.10
CA LEU A 166 18.31 0.54 -28.45
C LEU A 166 17.27 -0.04 -27.49
N ALA A 167 16.55 -1.09 -27.88
CA ALA A 167 15.58 -1.76 -27.02
C ALA A 167 16.23 -2.30 -25.72
N ASN A 168 17.42 -2.90 -25.84
CA ASN A 168 18.16 -3.37 -24.67
C ASN A 168 18.62 -2.23 -23.77
N LEU A 169 19.14 -1.14 -24.32
CA LEU A 169 19.52 0.05 -23.55
C LEU A 169 18.32 0.65 -22.80
N MET A 170 17.17 0.75 -23.48
CA MET A 170 15.93 1.24 -22.87
C MET A 170 15.45 0.33 -21.74
N ARG A 171 15.58 -1.00 -21.89
CA ARG A 171 15.23 -1.96 -20.83
C ARG A 171 16.00 -1.71 -19.55
N TYR A 172 17.33 -1.54 -19.63
CA TYR A 172 18.15 -1.23 -18.46
C TYR A 172 17.84 0.14 -17.86
N SER A 173 17.62 1.13 -18.70
CA SER A 173 17.23 2.48 -18.24
C SER A 173 15.90 2.47 -17.49
N ILE A 174 14.91 1.71 -17.96
CA ILE A 174 13.60 1.56 -17.33
C ILE A 174 13.73 0.89 -15.96
N ILE A 175 14.57 -0.14 -15.81
CA ILE A 175 14.83 -0.77 -14.52
C ILE A 175 15.36 0.26 -13.51
N ILE A 176 16.33 1.08 -13.92
CA ILE A 176 16.89 2.12 -13.06
C ILE A 176 15.80 3.14 -12.66
N VAL A 177 15.08 3.70 -13.64
CA VAL A 177 14.03 4.70 -13.40
C VAL A 177 12.91 4.17 -12.50
N SER A 178 12.53 2.90 -12.65
CA SER A 178 11.49 2.29 -11.83
C SER A 178 11.95 1.96 -10.41
N THR A 179 13.25 1.69 -10.20
CA THR A 179 13.77 1.20 -8.91
C THR A 179 14.31 2.33 -8.03
N VAL A 180 14.96 3.34 -8.61
CA VAL A 180 15.62 4.43 -7.86
C VAL A 180 14.69 5.17 -6.88
N PRO A 181 13.44 5.54 -7.22
CA PRO A 181 12.55 6.21 -6.28
C PRO A 181 12.25 5.38 -5.02
N ILE A 182 12.10 4.06 -5.18
CA ILE A 182 11.87 3.15 -4.05
C ILE A 182 13.14 3.01 -3.20
N MET A 183 14.31 2.90 -3.84
CA MET A 183 15.58 2.85 -3.14
C MET A 183 15.85 4.12 -2.33
N ILE A 184 15.45 5.29 -2.82
CA ILE A 184 15.59 6.55 -2.08
C ILE A 184 14.65 6.58 -0.86
N LEU A 185 13.46 6.01 -0.95
CA LEU A 185 12.51 5.95 0.17
C LEU A 185 12.97 5.02 1.30
N TYR A 186 13.71 3.95 0.98
CA TYR A 186 14.10 2.91 1.94
C TYR A 186 14.86 3.45 3.17
N PRO A 187 15.92 4.27 3.06
CA PRO A 187 16.66 4.78 4.22
C PRO A 187 15.81 5.59 5.20
N PHE A 188 14.81 6.32 4.70
CA PHE A 188 13.91 7.10 5.55
C PHE A 188 13.03 6.22 6.43
N VAL A 189 12.68 5.04 5.96
CA VAL A 189 11.82 4.10 6.70
C VAL A 189 12.66 3.17 7.58
N GLN A 190 13.87 2.80 7.16
CA GLN A 190 14.77 1.91 7.87
C GLN A 190 15.03 2.32 9.31
N LYS A 191 15.19 3.62 9.58
CA LYS A 191 15.41 4.14 10.94
C LYS A 191 14.26 3.82 11.91
N TYR A 192 13.03 3.71 11.40
CA TYR A 192 11.86 3.37 12.24
C TYR A 192 11.72 1.87 12.47
N PHE A 193 12.23 1.04 11.53
CA PHE A 193 12.30 -0.41 11.71
C PHE A 193 13.23 -0.78 12.87
N ASN A 194 14.40 -0.19 12.92
CA ASN A 194 15.38 -0.48 13.98
C ASN A 194 14.84 -0.14 15.38
N GLN A 195 14.03 0.91 15.50
CA GLN A 195 13.39 1.28 16.76
C GLN A 195 12.29 0.31 17.19
N GLY A 196 11.51 -0.24 16.23
CA GLY A 196 10.42 -1.18 16.52
C GLY A 196 10.88 -2.57 16.92
N VAL A 197 11.98 -3.05 16.33
CA VAL A 197 12.57 -4.37 16.65
C VAL A 197 13.18 -4.39 18.06
N MET A 198 13.79 -3.29 18.50
CA MET A 198 14.40 -3.19 19.82
C MET A 198 13.37 -3.23 20.96
N ILE A 199 12.17 -2.68 20.76
CA ILE A 199 11.10 -2.69 21.78
C ILE A 199 10.52 -4.10 21.98
N GLY A 200 10.51 -4.93 20.94
CA GLY A 200 10.09 -6.34 21.02
C GLY A 200 11.12 -7.29 21.64
N ALA A 201 12.40 -6.96 21.54
CA ALA A 201 13.50 -7.80 22.03
C ALA A 201 13.75 -7.67 23.55
N VAL A 202 13.26 -6.62 24.20
CA VAL A 202 13.47 -6.37 25.63
C VAL A 202 12.39 -7.00 26.53
N LYS A 203 11.39 -7.67 25.96
CA LYS A 203 10.35 -8.41 26.70
C LYS A 203 10.62 -9.93 26.78
N GLY A 204 11.88 -10.35 26.72
CA GLY A 204 12.34 -11.68 27.06
C GLY A 204 12.85 -11.75 28.49
#